data_bbcd71efd8d7d0536e420039764581d0
#
_entry.id   bbcd71efd8d7d0536e420039764581d0
#
_cell.length_a   1.000
_cell.length_b   1.000
_cell.length_c   1.000
_cell.angle_alpha   90.00
_cell.angle_beta   90.00
_cell.angle_gamma   90.00
#
_symmetry.space_group_name_H-M   'P 1'
#
loop_
_entity.id
_entity.type
_entity.pdbx_description
1 polymer ?
#
loop_
_entity_poly.entity_id
_entity_poly.type
_entity_poly.pdbx_seq_one_letter_code
_entity_poly.pdbx_strand_id
1 'polypeptide(L)'
;MLEKRSAKFHRVEKGQRLADIAAYYSTSVYLLVKENGLKCPIFVGQVLIVPKERGNLYVVKEGDTKTLLCGSAERYEKLNGKSFYIGMRVLLQ
;
A
#
# COMPACT_ATOMS: atom_id res chain seq x y z
N MET A 1 10.49 13.20 22.85
CA MET A 1 10.11 12.96 22.29
C MET A 1 9.60 12.70 21.72
N LEU A 2 9.57 12.54 21.79
CA LEU A 2 9.15 12.20 21.10
C LEU A 2 8.41 12.20 20.33
N GLU A 3 8.48 11.96 19.84
CA GLU A 3 7.96 11.99 18.95
C GLU A 3 7.01 11.76 18.68
N LYS A 4 6.61 11.90 18.64
CA LYS A 4 5.74 11.61 18.33
C LYS A 4 5.17 11.27 17.45
N ARG A 5 5.41 10.85 16.97
CA ARG A 5 4.97 10.63 16.08
C ARG A 5 3.95 10.28 15.66
N SER A 6 4.10 10.31 14.95
CA SER A 6 2.68 10.20 14.96
C SER A 6 2.21 9.16 13.96
N ALA A 7 2.10 7.96 14.45
CA ALA A 7 1.52 6.87 13.66
C ALA A 7 0.06 7.20 13.41
N LYS A 8 -0.37 7.07 12.15
CA LYS A 8 -1.78 7.22 11.80
C LYS A 8 -2.42 5.84 11.87
N PHE A 9 -3.61 5.77 12.43
CA PHE A 9 -4.35 4.52 12.56
C PHE A 9 -5.66 4.59 11.80
N HIS A 10 -6.11 3.45 11.32
CA HIS A 10 -7.39 3.33 10.62
C HIS A 10 -8.19 2.18 11.21
N ARG A 11 -9.45 2.45 11.54
CA ARG A 11 -10.37 1.39 12.00
C ARG A 11 -11.17 0.89 10.82
N VAL A 12 -11.11 -0.42 10.58
CA VAL A 12 -11.80 -1.05 9.45
C VAL A 12 -13.31 -0.95 9.66
N GLU A 13 -14.02 -0.49 8.64
CA GLU A 13 -15.48 -0.39 8.66
C GLU A 13 -16.10 -1.41 7.72
N LYS A 14 -17.39 -1.66 7.93
CA LYS A 14 -18.11 -2.64 7.14
C LYS A 14 -17.98 -2.35 5.64
N GLY A 15 -17.64 -3.37 4.88
CA GLY A 15 -17.54 -3.27 3.43
C GLY A 15 -16.19 -2.81 2.92
N GLN A 16 -15.28 -2.42 3.81
CA GLN A 16 -13.96 -1.97 3.37
C GLN A 16 -13.02 -3.15 3.11
N ARG A 17 -12.25 -3.03 2.04
CA ARG A 17 -11.24 -4.01 1.71
C ARG A 17 -9.87 -3.35 1.80
N LEU A 18 -8.82 -4.18 1.87
CA LEU A 18 -7.46 -3.64 1.95
C LEU A 18 -7.15 -2.68 0.80
N ALA A 19 -7.62 -3.01 -0.41
CA ALA A 19 -7.38 -2.15 -1.57
C ALA A 19 -8.03 -0.78 -1.39
N ASP A 20 -9.22 -0.74 -0.80
CA ASP A 20 -9.93 0.50 -0.57
C ASP A 20 -9.22 1.36 0.47
N ILE A 21 -8.77 0.74 1.54
CA ILE A 21 -8.06 1.43 2.61
C ILE A 21 -6.73 1.96 2.11
N ALA A 22 -5.99 1.14 1.36
CA ALA A 22 -4.70 1.56 0.80
C ALA A 22 -4.88 2.75 -0.13
N ALA A 23 -5.91 2.71 -0.99
CA ALA A 23 -6.17 3.81 -1.92
C ALA A 23 -6.52 5.09 -1.16
N TYR A 24 -7.30 4.98 -0.11
CA TYR A 24 -7.70 6.14 0.69
C TYR A 24 -6.48 6.87 1.26
N TYR A 25 -5.46 6.13 1.67
CA TYR A 25 -4.26 6.72 2.25
C TYR A 25 -3.12 6.88 1.26
N SER A 26 -3.38 6.65 -0.02
CA SER A 26 -2.39 6.80 -1.11
C SER A 26 -1.14 5.95 -0.86
N THR A 27 -1.35 4.72 -0.46
CA THR A 27 -0.28 3.76 -0.22
C THR A 27 -0.60 2.45 -0.94
N SER A 28 0.31 1.47 -0.87
CA SER A 28 0.08 0.18 -1.53
C SER A 28 -0.49 -0.83 -0.55
N VAL A 29 -1.21 -1.82 -1.10
CA VAL A 29 -1.71 -2.93 -0.29
C VAL A 29 -0.53 -3.68 0.33
N TYR A 30 0.56 -3.83 -0.44
CA TYR A 30 1.75 -4.52 0.05
C TYR A 30 2.29 -3.89 1.34
N LEU A 31 2.42 -2.56 1.34
CA LEU A 31 2.94 -1.86 2.52
C LEU A 31 1.97 -1.95 3.70
N LEU A 32 0.68 -1.87 3.41
CA LEU A 32 -0.33 -1.98 4.46
C LEU A 32 -0.27 -3.35 5.13
N VAL A 33 -0.16 -4.41 4.32
CA VAL A 33 -0.04 -5.77 4.84
C VAL A 33 1.25 -5.94 5.64
N LYS A 34 2.35 -5.44 5.10
CA LYS A 34 3.66 -5.57 5.73
C LYS A 34 3.73 -4.82 7.05
N GLU A 35 3.23 -3.59 7.07
CA GLU A 35 3.27 -2.76 8.26
C GLU A 35 2.49 -3.38 9.42
N ASN A 36 1.42 -4.09 9.11
CA ASN A 36 0.53 -4.66 10.11
C ASN A 36 0.72 -6.17 10.32
N GLY A 37 1.67 -6.77 9.61
CA GLY A 37 1.92 -8.20 9.73
C GLY A 37 0.70 -9.05 9.45
N LEU A 38 -0.12 -8.64 8.48
CA LEU A 38 -1.39 -9.31 8.22
C LEU A 38 -1.17 -10.68 7.59
N LYS A 39 -1.82 -11.69 8.14
CA LYS A 39 -1.79 -13.06 7.62
C LYS A 39 -3.18 -13.60 7.37
N CYS A 40 -4.19 -12.91 7.84
CA CYS A 40 -5.58 -13.31 7.72
C CYS A 40 -6.39 -12.14 7.17
N PRO A 41 -7.58 -12.42 6.64
CA PRO A 41 -8.45 -11.32 6.18
C PRO A 41 -8.73 -10.32 7.30
N ILE A 42 -8.89 -9.06 6.94
CA ILE A 42 -9.22 -8.03 7.92
C ILE A 42 -10.68 -8.18 8.33
N PHE A 43 -11.01 -7.58 9.47
CA PHE A 43 -12.38 -7.64 10.01
C PHE A 43 -12.80 -6.27 10.53
N VAL A 44 -14.10 -6.08 10.58
CA VAL A 44 -14.71 -4.83 11.05
C VAL A 44 -14.24 -4.53 12.48
N GLY A 45 -13.81 -3.30 12.70
CA GLY A 45 -13.33 -2.86 14.01
C GLY A 45 -11.84 -3.05 14.21
N GLN A 46 -11.18 -3.79 13.33
CA GLN A 46 -9.74 -3.97 13.42
C GLN A 46 -9.04 -2.64 13.19
N VAL A 47 -8.01 -2.35 14.00
CA VAL A 47 -7.23 -1.12 13.86
C VAL A 47 -5.94 -1.44 13.12
N LEU A 48 -5.72 -0.72 12.03
CA LEU A 48 -4.52 -0.89 11.20
C LEU A 48 -3.61 0.31 11.33
N ILE A 49 -2.30 0.06 11.29
CA ILE A 49 -1.31 1.13 11.22
C ILE A 49 -1.16 1.54 9.77
N VAL A 50 -1.30 2.83 9.49
CA VAL A 50 -1.16 3.35 8.13
C VAL A 50 0.32 3.53 7.80
N PRO A 51 0.83 2.94 6.71
CA PRO A 51 2.24 3.09 6.36
C PRO A 51 2.64 4.54 6.16
N LYS A 52 3.89 4.85 6.43
CA LYS A 52 4.43 6.19 6.19
C LYS A 52 4.68 6.44 4.72
N GLU A 53 5.03 5.40 3.98
CA GLU A 53 5.29 5.49 2.55
C GLU A 53 3.98 5.70 1.81
N ARG A 54 3.77 6.92 1.37
CA ARG A 54 2.58 7.30 0.63
C ARG A 54 2.99 8.18 -0.55
N GLY A 55 2.19 8.18 -1.58
CA GLY A 55 2.50 8.97 -2.75
C GLY A 55 1.44 8.80 -3.83
N ASN A 56 1.85 8.89 -5.08
CA ASN A 56 0.93 8.79 -6.19
C ASN A 56 0.59 7.33 -6.49
N LEU A 57 -0.68 7.05 -6.67
CA LEU A 57 -1.13 5.74 -7.08
C LEU A 57 -1.33 5.73 -8.59
N TYR A 58 -0.98 4.60 -9.21
CA TYR A 58 -1.02 4.46 -10.66
C TYR A 58 -1.52 3.06 -11.01
N VAL A 59 -2.33 2.98 -12.06
CA VAL A 59 -2.82 1.68 -12.55
C VAL A 59 -1.91 1.24 -13.69
N VAL A 60 -1.31 0.05 -13.53
CA VAL A 60 -0.37 -0.49 -14.51
C VAL A 60 -1.08 -0.71 -15.85
N LYS A 61 -0.44 -0.26 -16.92
CA LYS A 61 -0.95 -0.40 -18.28
C LYS A 61 0.00 -1.24 -19.11
N GLU A 62 -0.50 -1.66 -20.26
CA GLU A 62 0.32 -2.42 -21.20
C GLU A 62 1.55 -1.62 -21.59
N GLY A 63 2.72 -2.27 -21.56
CA GLY A 63 3.98 -1.62 -21.89
C GLY A 63 4.74 -1.08 -20.68
N ASP A 64 4.10 -0.98 -19.53
CA ASP A 64 4.77 -0.52 -18.33
C ASP A 64 5.70 -1.60 -17.77
N THR A 65 6.79 -1.16 -17.15
CA THR A 65 7.69 -2.07 -16.46
C THR A 65 8.00 -1.49 -15.08
N LYS A 66 8.46 -2.35 -14.18
CA LYS A 66 8.82 -1.89 -12.84
C LYS A 66 9.87 -0.77 -12.90
N THR A 67 10.84 -0.91 -13.80
CA THR A 67 11.90 0.07 -13.95
C THR A 67 11.37 1.41 -14.46
N LEU A 68 10.46 1.39 -15.43
CA LEU A 68 9.87 2.62 -15.94
C LEU A 68 9.08 3.36 -14.89
N LEU A 69 8.38 2.63 -14.04
CA LEU A 69 7.51 3.25 -13.05
C LEU A 69 8.26 3.75 -11.82
N CYS A 70 9.26 3.03 -11.36
CA CYS A 70 9.92 3.36 -10.09
C CYS A 70 11.43 3.53 -10.20
N GLY A 71 11.99 3.48 -11.39
CA GLY A 71 13.43 3.64 -11.59
C GLY A 71 14.20 2.33 -11.55
N SER A 72 13.71 1.35 -10.81
CA SER A 72 14.31 0.02 -10.78
C SER A 72 13.28 -0.96 -10.25
N ALA A 73 13.48 -2.25 -10.60
CA ALA A 73 12.61 -3.31 -10.10
C ALA A 73 12.71 -3.40 -8.58
N GLU A 74 13.89 -3.16 -8.04
CA GLU A 74 14.12 -3.21 -6.62
C GLU A 74 13.31 -2.15 -5.86
N ARG A 75 13.29 -0.93 -6.36
CA ARG A 75 12.51 0.14 -5.75
C ARG A 75 11.03 -0.13 -5.84
N TYR A 76 10.58 -0.65 -6.99
CA TYR A 76 9.19 -1.02 -7.15
C TYR A 76 8.77 -2.07 -6.11
N GLU A 77 9.59 -3.13 -5.97
CA GLU A 77 9.24 -4.22 -5.08
C GLU A 77 9.26 -3.82 -3.62
N LYS A 78 10.07 -2.85 -3.28
CA LYS A 78 10.12 -2.32 -1.92
C LYS A 78 8.80 -1.65 -1.53
N LEU A 79 8.13 -1.03 -2.50
CA LEU A 79 6.88 -0.32 -2.27
C LEU A 79 5.64 -1.18 -2.55
N ASN A 80 5.74 -2.12 -3.49
CA ASN A 80 4.57 -2.82 -4.00
C ASN A 80 4.66 -4.34 -3.98
N GLY A 81 5.77 -4.89 -3.50
CA GLY A 81 5.97 -6.32 -3.52
C GLY A 81 6.37 -6.81 -4.90
N LYS A 82 6.37 -8.12 -5.09
CA LYS A 82 6.85 -8.72 -6.34
C LYS A 82 5.79 -8.81 -7.43
N SER A 83 4.53 -8.69 -7.09
CA SER A 83 3.44 -8.77 -8.07
C SER A 83 3.48 -7.58 -9.02
N PHE A 84 3.22 -7.85 -10.29
CA PHE A 84 3.19 -6.81 -11.30
C PHE A 84 2.35 -7.31 -12.48
N TYR A 85 1.20 -6.67 -12.69
CA TYR A 85 0.30 -7.07 -13.78
C TYR A 85 -0.55 -5.88 -14.20
N ILE A 86 -1.04 -5.93 -15.44
CA ILE A 86 -1.90 -4.87 -15.99
C ILE A 86 -3.16 -4.75 -15.14
N GLY A 87 -3.52 -3.53 -14.80
CA GLY A 87 -4.69 -3.25 -13.96
C GLY A 87 -4.38 -3.16 -12.48
N MET A 88 -3.16 -3.55 -12.08
CA MET A 88 -2.76 -3.47 -10.68
C MET A 88 -2.54 -2.01 -10.28
N ARG A 89 -3.03 -1.65 -9.11
CA ARG A 89 -2.78 -0.30 -8.57
C ARG A 89 -1.49 -0.33 -7.77
N VAL A 90 -0.55 0.52 -8.13
CA VAL A 90 0.77 0.55 -7.53
C VAL A 90 1.12 1.93 -7.01
N LEU A 91 2.03 1.96 -6.03
CA LEU A 91 2.52 3.19 -5.47
C LEU A 91 3.78 3.63 -6.22
N LEU A 92 3.79 4.89 -6.65
CA LEU A 92 4.94 5.50 -7.30
C LEU A 92 5.57 6.50 -6.34
N GLN A 93 6.88 6.55 -6.37
CA GLN A 93 7.62 7.58 -5.64
C GLN A 93 8.76 8.10 -6.46
#